data_37890901c53f4ecef0f15fc24060f49b
#
_entry.id   37890901c53f4ecef0f15fc24060f49b
#
_cell.length_a   1.000
_cell.length_b   1.000
_cell.length_c   1.000
_cell.angle_alpha   90.00
_cell.angle_beta   90.00
_cell.angle_gamma   90.00
#
_symmetry.space_group_name_H-M   'P 1'
#
loop_
_entity.id
_entity.type
_entity.pdbx_description
1 polymer ?
#
loop_
_entity_poly.entity_id
_entity_poly.type
_entity_poly.pdbx_seq_one_letter_code
_entity_poly.pdbx_strand_id
1 'polypeptide(L)'
;MNQGSVIYTISGNRSWKEVEGNIIMKVHITNLYGMGGAAGNAQQMTAGIAQKEFNYHELGIYKYPMNSDTPDMLRTRLDGIVASVSHGDIVIFQLPTWNGIRFDEVFEEHFRGYRGLKKIFFIHDVPPLMEKKLFGELERYIAFYNRADLIILPSRNMAEYLQAKGLTVKKIVIQRMWDAPVDIDLTKMPKFRKRMNFAANVVMYPRPFVQNWNSDRVELAVTAEPGNYAWADHKNIHFLGWFENESALAYALRKSGGFGLLWHDDPVWIEYMKRNACCKLGTYLASGIPVIVHSSIAEADTIRRKNLGLAVDSLDEAVNQVEQMTEDQYNRMAQDVDSFGNLIRQGFFAKKLLTDAVFQLLYD
;
A
#
# COMPACT_ATOMS: atom_id res chain seq x y z
N MET A 1 -4.50 -38.68 5.25
CA MET A 1 -5.03 -37.29 5.22
C MET A 1 -6.54 -37.38 5.41
N ASN A 2 -6.99 -37.23 6.66
CA ASN A 2 -8.43 -37.31 6.97
C ASN A 2 -8.99 -35.86 6.99
N GLN A 3 -9.81 -35.57 5.99
CA GLN A 3 -10.70 -34.41 6.03
C GLN A 3 -11.86 -34.77 6.96
N GLY A 4 -11.86 -34.21 8.17
CA GLY A 4 -12.97 -34.30 9.09
C GLY A 4 -14.13 -33.41 8.62
N SER A 5 -15.13 -33.97 7.98
CA SER A 5 -16.42 -33.31 7.73
C SER A 5 -17.23 -33.29 9.04
N VAL A 6 -17.68 -32.10 9.44
CA VAL A 6 -18.61 -31.93 10.54
C VAL A 6 -20.01 -32.40 10.06
N ILE A 7 -20.49 -33.53 10.57
CA ILE A 7 -21.82 -34.03 10.31
C ILE A 7 -22.71 -33.67 11.51
N TYR A 8 -23.74 -32.84 11.29
CA TYR A 8 -24.77 -32.58 12.30
C TYR A 8 -25.83 -33.66 12.22
N THR A 9 -25.96 -34.44 13.28
CA THR A 9 -27.07 -35.40 13.43
C THR A 9 -28.11 -34.84 14.39
N ILE A 10 -29.37 -34.72 13.92
CA ILE A 10 -30.51 -34.35 14.75
C ILE A 10 -31.04 -35.65 15.37
N SER A 11 -30.77 -35.88 16.64
CA SER A 11 -31.48 -36.89 17.43
C SER A 11 -32.59 -36.22 18.24
N GLY A 12 -33.76 -36.81 18.28
CA GLY A 12 -35.03 -36.23 18.76
C GLY A 12 -35.17 -35.92 20.25
N ASN A 13 -34.07 -35.52 20.96
CA ASN A 13 -34.14 -34.93 22.28
C ASN A 13 -33.10 -33.79 22.37
N ARG A 14 -33.59 -32.61 22.63
CA ARG A 14 -32.90 -31.29 22.61
C ARG A 14 -31.65 -31.25 23.51
N SER A 15 -30.52 -31.71 23.01
CA SER A 15 -29.21 -31.30 23.51
C SER A 15 -28.23 -31.30 22.33
N TRP A 16 -27.76 -30.11 21.97
CA TRP A 16 -26.66 -29.94 21.02
C TRP A 16 -25.40 -30.50 21.69
N LYS A 17 -24.89 -31.66 21.25
CA LYS A 17 -23.55 -32.11 21.60
C LYS A 17 -22.61 -31.48 20.59
N GLU A 18 -21.73 -30.59 21.06
CA GLU A 18 -20.54 -30.19 20.31
C GLU A 18 -19.71 -31.45 20.04
N VAL A 19 -19.60 -31.83 18.77
CA VAL A 19 -18.57 -32.75 18.33
C VAL A 19 -17.27 -31.92 18.29
N GLU A 20 -16.33 -32.17 19.21
CA GLU A 20 -14.98 -31.64 19.15
C GLU A 20 -14.29 -32.11 17.84
N GLY A 21 -14.60 -31.46 16.71
CA GLY A 21 -13.76 -31.43 15.56
C GLY A 21 -12.65 -30.42 15.81
N ASN A 22 -11.42 -30.76 15.50
CA ASN A 22 -10.32 -29.79 15.51
C ASN A 22 -10.73 -28.58 14.70
N ILE A 23 -11.15 -27.49 15.35
CA ILE A 23 -11.44 -26.21 14.71
C ILE A 23 -10.11 -25.70 14.21
N ILE A 24 -9.85 -25.85 12.92
CA ILE A 24 -8.67 -25.27 12.27
C ILE A 24 -8.94 -23.77 12.21
N MET A 25 -8.19 -22.98 13.00
CA MET A 25 -8.19 -21.53 12.96
C MET A 25 -7.95 -21.05 11.52
N LYS A 26 -8.82 -20.20 11.01
CA LYS A 26 -8.67 -19.56 9.70
C LYS A 26 -8.13 -18.15 9.85
N VAL A 27 -7.44 -17.69 8.83
CA VAL A 27 -7.05 -16.29 8.69
C VAL A 27 -7.84 -15.69 7.54
N HIS A 28 -8.52 -14.60 7.81
CA HIS A 28 -9.28 -13.82 6.82
C HIS A 28 -8.59 -12.49 6.58
N ILE A 29 -8.71 -11.97 5.36
CA ILE A 29 -8.20 -10.66 4.98
C ILE A 29 -9.26 -9.89 4.20
N THR A 30 -9.51 -8.63 4.57
CA THR A 30 -10.42 -7.78 3.79
C THR A 30 -9.81 -7.41 2.45
N ASN A 31 -10.65 -7.25 1.43
CA ASN A 31 -10.23 -6.80 0.10
C ASN A 31 -11.22 -5.79 -0.46
N LEU A 32 -10.73 -4.67 -0.96
CA LEU A 32 -11.56 -3.55 -1.44
C LEU A 32 -11.83 -3.66 -2.93
N TYR A 33 -13.11 -3.63 -3.29
CA TYR A 33 -13.60 -3.58 -4.67
C TYR A 33 -14.32 -2.25 -4.97
N GLY A 34 -14.51 -1.96 -6.25
CA GLY A 34 -15.20 -0.74 -6.69
C GLY A 34 -14.41 0.56 -6.49
N MET A 35 -13.11 0.45 -6.20
CA MET A 35 -12.20 1.59 -6.08
C MET A 35 -10.95 1.34 -6.94
N GLY A 36 -10.69 2.24 -7.88
CA GLY A 36 -9.47 2.25 -8.67
C GLY A 36 -8.34 3.04 -8.00
N GLY A 37 -7.16 3.01 -8.63
CA GLY A 37 -5.98 3.74 -8.20
C GLY A 37 -5.16 3.03 -7.11
N ALA A 38 -4.11 3.71 -6.63
CA ALA A 38 -3.09 3.10 -5.77
C ALA A 38 -3.65 2.42 -4.52
N ALA A 39 -4.65 3.03 -3.87
CA ALA A 39 -5.21 2.50 -2.63
C ALA A 39 -5.98 1.17 -2.85
N GLY A 40 -6.79 1.09 -3.92
CA GLY A 40 -7.49 -0.16 -4.27
C GLY A 40 -6.51 -1.25 -4.70
N ASN A 41 -5.57 -0.90 -5.58
CA ASN A 41 -4.54 -1.83 -6.09
C ASN A 41 -3.68 -2.41 -4.95
N ALA A 42 -3.31 -1.60 -3.96
CA ALA A 42 -2.51 -2.05 -2.83
C ALA A 42 -3.25 -3.09 -1.97
N GLN A 43 -4.54 -2.87 -1.70
CA GLN A 43 -5.35 -3.84 -0.95
C GLN A 43 -5.55 -5.14 -1.72
N GLN A 44 -5.88 -5.04 -3.03
CA GLN A 44 -6.06 -6.19 -3.89
C GLN A 44 -4.76 -7.00 -4.05
N MET A 45 -3.63 -6.33 -4.25
CA MET A 45 -2.33 -6.98 -4.34
C MET A 45 -2.00 -7.74 -3.06
N THR A 46 -2.19 -7.11 -1.89
CA THR A 46 -1.92 -7.75 -0.60
C THR A 46 -2.84 -8.95 -0.36
N ALA A 47 -4.15 -8.80 -0.62
CA ALA A 47 -5.10 -9.90 -0.48
C ALA A 47 -4.80 -11.04 -1.45
N GLY A 48 -4.41 -10.74 -2.70
CA GLY A 48 -3.99 -11.74 -3.68
C GLY A 48 -2.75 -12.54 -3.24
N ILE A 49 -1.75 -11.87 -2.67
CA ILE A 49 -0.57 -12.55 -2.09
C ILE A 49 -1.00 -13.41 -0.89
N ALA A 50 -1.86 -12.90 0.00
CA ALA A 50 -2.35 -13.62 1.17
C ALA A 50 -3.10 -14.90 0.78
N GLN A 51 -3.96 -14.84 -0.22
CA GLN A 51 -4.69 -16.00 -0.74
C GLN A 51 -3.73 -17.01 -1.39
N LYS A 52 -2.87 -16.55 -2.29
CA LYS A 52 -1.99 -17.41 -3.07
C LYS A 52 -0.94 -18.13 -2.22
N GLU A 53 -0.31 -17.41 -1.29
CA GLU A 53 0.87 -17.89 -0.57
C GLU A 53 0.53 -18.52 0.79
N PHE A 54 -0.59 -18.12 1.41
CA PHE A 54 -0.96 -18.53 2.76
C PHE A 54 -2.35 -19.17 2.86
N ASN A 55 -3.08 -19.26 1.75
CA ASN A 55 -4.46 -19.74 1.72
C ASN A 55 -5.41 -18.99 2.66
N TYR A 56 -5.19 -17.66 2.82
CA TYR A 56 -6.10 -16.82 3.60
C TYR A 56 -7.44 -16.64 2.88
N HIS A 57 -8.50 -16.53 3.66
CA HIS A 57 -9.84 -16.33 3.13
C HIS A 57 -10.12 -14.85 2.90
N GLU A 58 -10.63 -14.50 1.74
CA GLU A 58 -10.99 -13.12 1.44
C GLU A 58 -12.33 -12.73 2.05
N LEU A 59 -12.41 -11.50 2.59
CA LEU A 59 -13.64 -10.80 2.93
C LEU A 59 -13.77 -9.60 1.98
N GLY A 60 -14.56 -9.76 0.91
CA GLY A 60 -14.74 -8.74 -0.11
C GLY A 60 -15.60 -7.57 0.41
N ILE A 61 -15.06 -6.34 0.32
CA ILE A 61 -15.77 -5.11 0.67
C ILE A 61 -15.89 -4.26 -0.59
N TYR A 62 -17.11 -3.87 -0.96
CA TYR A 62 -17.32 -2.96 -2.08
C TYR A 62 -17.37 -1.51 -1.59
N LYS A 63 -16.67 -0.60 -2.29
CA LYS A 63 -16.77 0.84 -2.01
C LYS A 63 -18.10 1.38 -2.52
N TYR A 64 -18.89 2.00 -1.63
CA TYR A 64 -20.19 2.57 -1.95
C TYR A 64 -20.50 3.77 -1.02
N PRO A 65 -21.48 4.60 -1.36
CA PRO A 65 -21.92 5.69 -0.48
C PRO A 65 -22.74 5.12 0.70
N MET A 66 -22.07 4.87 1.83
CA MET A 66 -22.66 4.28 3.04
C MET A 66 -23.96 4.99 3.52
N ASN A 67 -24.07 6.30 3.27
CA ASN A 67 -25.24 7.08 3.67
C ASN A 67 -26.55 6.64 2.98
N SER A 68 -26.47 5.78 1.96
CA SER A 68 -27.63 5.19 1.31
C SER A 68 -28.24 4.02 2.05
N ASP A 69 -27.50 3.41 3.02
CA ASP A 69 -27.98 2.26 3.77
C ASP A 69 -28.75 2.67 5.03
N THR A 70 -29.88 2.01 5.29
CA THR A 70 -30.46 1.97 6.63
C THR A 70 -29.59 1.09 7.56
N PRO A 71 -29.75 1.20 8.89
CA PRO A 71 -29.02 0.31 9.83
C PRO A 71 -29.22 -1.19 9.52
N ASP A 72 -30.43 -1.61 9.15
CA ASP A 72 -30.74 -3.00 8.83
C ASP A 72 -30.09 -3.45 7.50
N MET A 73 -30.07 -2.59 6.48
CA MET A 73 -29.40 -2.85 5.23
C MET A 73 -27.88 -3.01 5.45
N LEU A 74 -27.28 -2.11 6.22
CA LEU A 74 -25.85 -2.20 6.57
C LEU A 74 -25.56 -3.51 7.32
N ARG A 75 -26.38 -3.87 8.31
CA ARG A 75 -26.23 -5.11 9.06
C ARG A 75 -26.29 -6.33 8.14
N THR A 76 -27.32 -6.43 7.28
CA THR A 76 -27.46 -7.53 6.33
C THR A 76 -26.27 -7.65 5.37
N ARG A 77 -25.72 -6.49 4.92
CA ARG A 77 -24.52 -6.44 4.09
C ARG A 77 -23.31 -7.00 4.84
N LEU A 78 -23.12 -6.60 6.10
CA LEU A 78 -22.02 -7.06 6.94
C LEU A 78 -22.16 -8.55 7.26
N ASP A 79 -23.37 -9.06 7.56
CA ASP A 79 -23.63 -10.49 7.74
C ASP A 79 -23.16 -11.32 6.53
N GLY A 80 -23.39 -10.81 5.31
CA GLY A 80 -22.92 -11.45 4.07
C GLY A 80 -21.38 -11.44 3.94
N ILE A 81 -20.73 -10.33 4.30
CA ILE A 81 -19.27 -10.22 4.23
C ILE A 81 -18.58 -11.19 5.20
N VAL A 82 -19.09 -11.32 6.42
CA VAL A 82 -18.45 -12.12 7.48
C VAL A 82 -18.95 -13.56 7.56
N ALA A 83 -19.79 -14.02 6.63
CA ALA A 83 -20.47 -15.33 6.68
C ALA A 83 -19.52 -16.54 6.81
N SER A 84 -18.26 -16.39 6.38
CA SER A 84 -17.24 -17.46 6.46
C SER A 84 -16.41 -17.44 7.74
N VAL A 85 -16.57 -16.43 8.59
CA VAL A 85 -15.77 -16.24 9.81
C VAL A 85 -16.34 -17.05 10.96
N SER A 86 -15.47 -17.64 11.77
CA SER A 86 -15.82 -18.46 12.92
C SER A 86 -15.17 -17.95 14.21
N HIS A 87 -15.63 -18.46 15.36
CA HIS A 87 -14.97 -18.24 16.63
C HIS A 87 -13.51 -18.69 16.60
N GLY A 88 -12.60 -17.91 17.17
CA GLY A 88 -11.16 -18.22 17.23
C GLY A 88 -10.39 -17.89 15.95
N ASP A 89 -11.04 -17.42 14.89
CA ASP A 89 -10.36 -17.00 13.66
C ASP A 89 -9.55 -15.71 13.84
N ILE A 90 -8.70 -15.39 12.87
CA ILE A 90 -7.99 -14.12 12.74
C ILE A 90 -8.59 -13.34 11.58
N VAL A 91 -8.87 -12.05 11.77
CA VAL A 91 -9.27 -11.14 10.69
C VAL A 91 -8.25 -10.02 10.54
N ILE A 92 -7.69 -9.90 9.34
CA ILE A 92 -6.82 -8.80 8.92
C ILE A 92 -7.68 -7.77 8.21
N PHE A 93 -7.87 -6.62 8.86
CA PHE A 93 -8.60 -5.48 8.30
C PHE A 93 -7.61 -4.60 7.53
N GLN A 94 -7.70 -4.55 6.22
CA GLN A 94 -6.97 -3.56 5.41
C GLN A 94 -7.72 -2.23 5.50
N LEU A 95 -7.11 -1.21 6.09
CA LEU A 95 -7.73 0.07 6.46
C LEU A 95 -7.02 1.27 5.83
N PRO A 96 -7.78 2.30 5.44
CA PRO A 96 -9.24 2.40 5.53
C PRO A 96 -9.96 1.58 4.45
N THR A 97 -11.22 1.22 4.69
CA THR A 97 -12.07 0.61 3.64
C THR A 97 -12.57 1.64 2.61
N TRP A 98 -12.23 2.90 2.81
CA TRP A 98 -12.67 4.05 2.01
C TRP A 98 -14.19 4.27 1.97
N ASN A 99 -14.95 3.54 2.80
CA ASN A 99 -16.37 3.80 3.07
C ASN A 99 -16.58 4.77 4.24
N GLY A 100 -15.48 5.30 4.80
CA GLY A 100 -15.44 6.24 5.92
C GLY A 100 -15.30 5.54 7.27
N ILE A 101 -14.78 6.28 8.27
CA ILE A 101 -14.46 5.75 9.61
C ILE A 101 -15.67 5.11 10.29
N ARG A 102 -16.87 5.65 10.08
CA ARG A 102 -18.10 5.07 10.63
C ARG A 102 -18.35 3.65 10.12
N PHE A 103 -18.09 3.39 8.83
CA PHE A 103 -18.20 2.04 8.28
C PHE A 103 -17.17 1.13 8.94
N ASP A 104 -15.93 1.57 9.04
CA ASP A 104 -14.84 0.78 9.63
C ASP A 104 -15.15 0.42 11.09
N GLU A 105 -15.69 1.36 11.86
CA GLU A 105 -16.13 1.16 13.24
C GLU A 105 -17.28 0.13 13.35
N VAL A 106 -18.33 0.26 12.53
CA VAL A 106 -19.49 -0.63 12.54
C VAL A 106 -19.10 -2.03 12.05
N PHE A 107 -18.23 -2.11 11.05
CA PHE A 107 -17.72 -3.38 10.55
C PHE A 107 -16.89 -4.12 11.63
N GLU A 108 -16.02 -3.42 12.33
CA GLU A 108 -15.28 -4.01 13.46
C GLU A 108 -16.21 -4.43 14.59
N GLU A 109 -17.20 -3.61 14.94
CA GLU A 109 -18.18 -3.91 15.98
C GLU A 109 -19.02 -5.14 15.66
N HIS A 110 -19.23 -5.45 14.39
CA HIS A 110 -19.97 -6.63 13.95
C HIS A 110 -19.34 -7.95 14.43
N PHE A 111 -18.04 -7.94 14.73
CA PHE A 111 -17.32 -9.11 15.27
C PHE A 111 -17.43 -9.28 16.79
N ARG A 112 -18.15 -8.42 17.52
CA ARG A 112 -18.26 -8.52 19.00
C ARG A 112 -18.80 -9.86 19.51
N GLY A 113 -19.63 -10.54 18.70
CA GLY A 113 -20.18 -11.86 19.03
C GLY A 113 -19.22 -13.03 18.83
N TYR A 114 -18.10 -12.83 18.16
CA TYR A 114 -17.15 -13.90 17.79
C TYR A 114 -16.13 -14.10 18.92
N ARG A 115 -16.33 -15.17 19.73
CA ARG A 115 -15.45 -15.49 20.86
C ARG A 115 -14.04 -15.86 20.39
N GLY A 116 -13.02 -15.30 21.02
CA GLY A 116 -11.60 -15.62 20.73
C GLY A 116 -11.08 -15.11 19.40
N LEU A 117 -11.90 -14.41 18.60
CA LEU A 117 -11.47 -13.80 17.35
C LEU A 117 -10.37 -12.79 17.60
N LYS A 118 -9.33 -12.80 16.76
CA LYS A 118 -8.21 -11.87 16.80
C LYS A 118 -8.26 -10.90 15.63
N LYS A 119 -7.93 -9.64 15.89
CA LYS A 119 -8.02 -8.54 14.94
C LYS A 119 -6.64 -7.95 14.67
N ILE A 120 -6.20 -8.02 13.41
CA ILE A 120 -5.02 -7.33 12.91
C ILE A 120 -5.50 -6.15 12.09
N PHE A 121 -5.14 -4.92 12.47
CA PHE A 121 -5.43 -3.73 11.65
C PHE A 121 -4.22 -3.40 10.80
N PHE A 122 -4.35 -3.53 9.48
CA PHE A 122 -3.34 -3.14 8.52
C PHE A 122 -3.66 -1.76 7.97
N ILE A 123 -2.96 -0.76 8.47
CA ILE A 123 -3.16 0.64 8.13
C ILE A 123 -2.36 0.98 6.87
N HIS A 124 -3.06 1.11 5.75
CA HIS A 124 -2.49 1.54 4.47
C HIS A 124 -2.31 3.06 4.44
N ASP A 125 -3.34 3.77 4.90
CA ASP A 125 -3.36 5.22 4.97
C ASP A 125 -4.03 5.70 6.27
N VAL A 126 -3.68 6.92 6.69
CA VAL A 126 -4.29 7.61 7.84
C VAL A 126 -4.99 8.86 7.31
N PRO A 127 -6.27 8.79 6.89
CA PRO A 127 -6.97 9.89 6.22
C PRO A 127 -6.90 11.23 6.93
N PRO A 128 -6.97 11.33 8.29
CA PRO A 128 -6.79 12.60 8.99
C PRO A 128 -5.42 13.26 8.85
N LEU A 129 -4.43 12.61 8.27
CA LEU A 129 -3.10 13.19 8.01
C LEU A 129 -2.92 13.65 6.57
N MET A 130 -3.86 13.31 5.67
CA MET A 130 -3.75 13.59 4.24
C MET A 130 -4.95 14.34 3.66
N GLU A 131 -6.13 14.22 4.26
CA GLU A 131 -7.36 14.86 3.79
C GLU A 131 -7.73 16.04 4.69
N LYS A 132 -7.61 17.27 4.19
CA LYS A 132 -7.87 18.52 4.96
C LYS A 132 -9.21 18.52 5.71
N LYS A 133 -10.25 17.94 5.09
CA LYS A 133 -11.61 17.86 5.72
C LYS A 133 -11.65 16.95 6.96
N LEU A 134 -10.64 16.09 7.17
CA LEU A 134 -10.57 15.13 8.27
C LEU A 134 -9.50 15.48 9.32
N PHE A 135 -8.80 16.61 9.22
CA PHE A 135 -7.69 16.96 10.14
C PHE A 135 -8.10 16.98 11.61
N GLY A 136 -9.36 17.23 11.94
CA GLY A 136 -9.87 17.17 13.32
C GLY A 136 -10.25 15.77 13.81
N GLU A 137 -10.23 14.74 12.97
CA GLU A 137 -10.73 13.40 13.29
C GLU A 137 -9.67 12.43 13.81
N LEU A 138 -8.41 12.85 13.95
CA LEU A 138 -7.29 11.96 14.26
C LEU A 138 -7.50 11.18 15.57
N GLU A 139 -8.03 11.82 16.60
CA GLU A 139 -8.30 11.16 17.90
C GLU A 139 -9.31 10.02 17.75
N ARG A 140 -10.36 10.20 16.93
CA ARG A 140 -11.35 9.17 16.63
C ARG A 140 -10.72 7.98 15.91
N TYR A 141 -9.86 8.24 14.92
CA TYR A 141 -9.13 7.18 14.21
C TYR A 141 -8.21 6.41 15.16
N ILE A 142 -7.50 7.09 16.06
CA ILE A 142 -6.63 6.43 17.04
C ILE A 142 -7.45 5.61 18.03
N ALA A 143 -8.59 6.12 18.52
CA ALA A 143 -9.50 5.38 19.38
C ALA A 143 -10.01 4.10 18.70
N PHE A 144 -10.29 4.17 17.39
CA PHE A 144 -10.64 3.00 16.58
C PHE A 144 -9.45 2.03 16.46
N TYR A 145 -8.26 2.52 16.12
CA TYR A 145 -7.06 1.69 15.96
C TYR A 145 -6.69 0.94 17.28
N ASN A 146 -6.98 1.54 18.43
CA ASN A 146 -6.76 0.91 19.73
C ASN A 146 -7.64 -0.32 20.01
N ARG A 147 -8.58 -0.66 19.12
CA ARG A 147 -9.40 -1.88 19.22
C ARG A 147 -8.71 -3.11 18.58
N ALA A 148 -7.54 -2.95 17.96
CA ALA A 148 -6.78 -4.04 17.37
C ALA A 148 -6.00 -4.84 18.42
N ASP A 149 -5.86 -6.15 18.23
CA ASP A 149 -4.91 -6.99 18.98
C ASP A 149 -3.47 -6.77 18.49
N LEU A 150 -3.30 -6.47 17.19
CA LEU A 150 -2.04 -6.12 16.54
C LEU A 150 -2.30 -5.10 15.45
N ILE A 151 -1.38 -4.16 15.26
CA ILE A 151 -1.47 -3.16 14.20
C ILE A 151 -0.24 -3.23 13.27
N ILE A 152 -0.51 -3.17 11.97
CA ILE A 152 0.51 -3.02 10.94
C ILE A 152 0.51 -1.56 10.50
N LEU A 153 1.67 -0.92 10.56
CA LEU A 153 1.84 0.49 10.22
C LEU A 153 2.86 0.67 9.08
N PRO A 154 2.73 1.68 8.24
CA PRO A 154 3.58 1.86 7.07
C PRO A 154 5.06 2.07 7.42
N SER A 155 5.36 2.77 8.52
CA SER A 155 6.73 3.09 8.92
C SER A 155 6.87 3.23 10.44
N ARG A 156 8.12 3.24 10.92
CA ARG A 156 8.44 3.57 12.31
C ARG A 156 8.01 5.00 12.66
N ASN A 157 8.24 5.95 11.76
CA ASN A 157 7.85 7.34 11.95
C ASN A 157 6.33 7.48 12.15
N MET A 158 5.51 6.68 11.43
CA MET A 158 4.07 6.64 11.65
C MET A 158 3.73 6.04 13.01
N ALA A 159 4.40 4.97 13.41
CA ALA A 159 4.17 4.34 14.70
C ALA A 159 4.46 5.29 15.86
N GLU A 160 5.63 5.92 15.85
CA GLU A 160 6.05 6.90 16.86
C GLU A 160 5.09 8.09 16.92
N TYR A 161 4.68 8.59 15.76
CA TYR A 161 3.72 9.70 15.68
C TYR A 161 2.36 9.33 16.29
N LEU A 162 1.79 8.17 15.91
CA LEU A 162 0.49 7.75 16.43
C LEU A 162 0.55 7.39 17.92
N GLN A 163 1.65 6.79 18.40
CA GLN A 163 1.89 6.55 19.81
C GLN A 163 1.94 7.85 20.62
N ALA A 164 2.63 8.87 20.11
CA ALA A 164 2.65 10.20 20.73
C ALA A 164 1.27 10.88 20.75
N LYS A 165 0.33 10.42 19.90
CA LYS A 165 -1.06 10.89 19.82
C LYS A 165 -2.08 9.99 20.51
N GLY A 166 -1.64 8.91 21.21
CA GLY A 166 -2.51 8.07 22.03
C GLY A 166 -2.76 6.67 21.48
N LEU A 167 -2.00 6.19 20.50
CA LEU A 167 -2.04 4.78 20.11
C LEU A 167 -1.44 3.91 21.22
N THR A 168 -2.20 2.95 21.71
CA THR A 168 -1.83 2.08 22.85
C THR A 168 -1.61 0.62 22.49
N VAL A 169 -1.87 0.23 21.24
CA VAL A 169 -1.63 -1.13 20.74
C VAL A 169 -0.16 -1.48 20.92
N LYS A 170 0.13 -2.57 21.63
CA LYS A 170 1.51 -2.97 21.99
C LYS A 170 2.21 -3.74 20.86
N LYS A 171 1.45 -4.57 20.12
CA LYS A 171 1.99 -5.39 19.03
C LYS A 171 1.93 -4.60 17.75
N ILE A 172 3.10 -4.15 17.28
CA ILE A 172 3.23 -3.32 16.07
C ILE A 172 4.18 -3.98 15.10
N VAL A 173 3.72 -4.18 13.87
CA VAL A 173 4.54 -4.63 12.75
C VAL A 173 4.71 -3.49 11.76
N ILE A 174 5.91 -3.31 11.23
CA ILE A 174 6.24 -2.23 10.30
C ILE A 174 6.33 -2.78 8.87
N GLN A 175 5.52 -2.20 7.97
CA GLN A 175 5.43 -2.60 6.57
C GLN A 175 6.69 -2.26 5.78
N ARG A 176 7.21 -1.03 5.88
CA ARG A 176 8.35 -0.45 5.15
C ARG A 176 8.03 -0.09 3.71
N MET A 177 7.96 -1.07 2.82
CA MET A 177 7.75 -0.88 1.37
C MET A 177 6.55 -1.66 0.87
N TRP A 178 5.99 -1.20 -0.22
CA TRP A 178 5.00 -1.95 -0.99
C TRP A 178 5.67 -2.85 -2.01
N ASP A 179 5.10 -4.02 -2.19
CA ASP A 179 5.40 -4.87 -3.33
C ASP A 179 4.74 -4.32 -4.61
N ALA A 180 5.27 -4.74 -5.73
CA ALA A 180 4.70 -4.54 -7.04
C ALA A 180 4.99 -5.80 -7.88
N PRO A 181 4.15 -6.83 -7.78
CA PRO A 181 4.28 -8.05 -8.57
C PRO A 181 3.96 -7.74 -10.03
N VAL A 182 4.99 -7.43 -10.81
CA VAL A 182 4.88 -7.09 -12.23
C VAL A 182 5.53 -8.16 -13.08
N ASP A 183 4.92 -8.45 -14.24
CA ASP A 183 5.44 -9.35 -15.27
C ASP A 183 5.98 -8.51 -16.42
N ILE A 184 7.30 -8.35 -16.46
CA ILE A 184 8.01 -7.55 -17.46
C ILE A 184 9.31 -8.24 -17.92
N ASP A 185 9.75 -7.92 -19.12
CA ASP A 185 11.05 -8.36 -19.64
C ASP A 185 12.21 -7.71 -18.87
N LEU A 186 12.95 -8.52 -18.13
CA LEU A 186 14.12 -8.10 -17.35
C LEU A 186 15.45 -8.36 -18.06
N THR A 187 15.45 -8.88 -19.30
CA THR A 187 16.69 -9.25 -20.03
C THR A 187 17.59 -8.07 -20.35
N LYS A 188 17.02 -6.86 -20.45
CA LYS A 188 17.75 -5.63 -20.73
C LYS A 188 17.69 -4.70 -19.56
N MET A 189 18.84 -4.22 -19.10
CA MET A 189 18.93 -3.18 -18.08
C MET A 189 18.34 -1.86 -18.58
N PRO A 190 17.75 -1.04 -17.68
CA PRO A 190 17.30 0.30 -18.04
C PRO A 190 18.49 1.16 -18.46
N LYS A 191 18.30 1.97 -19.51
CA LYS A 191 19.38 2.83 -20.03
C LYS A 191 19.59 4.06 -19.15
N PHE A 192 20.84 4.45 -19.00
CA PHE A 192 21.15 5.76 -18.44
C PHE A 192 20.56 6.87 -19.32
N ARG A 193 19.80 7.73 -18.71
CA ARG A 193 19.30 9.00 -19.30
C ARG A 193 19.28 10.04 -18.19
N LYS A 194 19.60 11.28 -18.53
CA LYS A 194 19.38 12.43 -17.64
C LYS A 194 17.88 12.76 -17.61
N ARG A 195 17.10 11.85 -17.04
CA ARG A 195 15.63 11.87 -17.05
C ARG A 195 15.08 11.43 -15.70
N MET A 196 14.05 12.14 -15.25
CA MET A 196 13.23 11.77 -14.09
C MET A 196 11.84 11.36 -14.59
N ASN A 197 11.33 10.21 -14.14
CA ASN A 197 10.00 9.70 -14.51
C ASN A 197 9.05 9.92 -13.34
N PHE A 198 7.99 10.68 -13.54
CA PHE A 198 6.97 10.96 -12.53
C PHE A 198 5.67 10.21 -12.85
N ALA A 199 5.47 9.06 -12.20
CA ALA A 199 4.29 8.21 -12.38
C ALA A 199 3.12 8.71 -11.51
N ALA A 200 2.34 9.67 -12.02
CA ALA A 200 1.14 10.19 -11.37
C ALA A 200 0.18 10.77 -12.41
N ASN A 201 -1.12 10.81 -12.06
CA ASN A 201 -2.10 11.53 -12.86
C ASN A 201 -1.94 13.03 -12.65
N VAL A 202 -1.06 13.67 -13.43
CA VAL A 202 -0.75 15.10 -13.34
C VAL A 202 -1.85 15.98 -13.93
N VAL A 203 -2.79 15.40 -14.66
CA VAL A 203 -3.95 16.10 -15.26
C VAL A 203 -5.04 16.27 -14.21
N MET A 204 -5.44 15.16 -13.58
CA MET A 204 -6.46 15.18 -12.53
C MET A 204 -5.95 15.83 -11.23
N TYR A 205 -4.67 15.64 -10.92
CA TYR A 205 -4.02 16.17 -9.73
C TYR A 205 -2.80 17.00 -10.14
N PRO A 206 -2.99 18.28 -10.53
CA PRO A 206 -1.89 19.15 -10.95
C PRO A 206 -0.78 19.24 -9.92
N ARG A 207 0.44 19.30 -10.42
CA ARG A 207 1.66 19.43 -9.60
C ARG A 207 2.42 20.67 -10.03
N PRO A 208 2.58 21.67 -9.17
CA PRO A 208 3.31 22.89 -9.50
C PRO A 208 4.69 22.64 -10.10
N PHE A 209 5.46 21.69 -9.56
CA PHE A 209 6.80 21.40 -10.09
C PHE A 209 6.77 20.83 -11.52
N VAL A 210 5.71 20.11 -11.91
CA VAL A 210 5.55 19.62 -13.30
C VAL A 210 5.20 20.79 -14.22
N GLN A 211 4.25 21.62 -13.78
CA GLN A 211 3.78 22.79 -14.56
C GLN A 211 4.88 23.85 -14.75
N ASN A 212 5.77 23.98 -13.77
CA ASN A 212 6.88 24.94 -13.77
C ASN A 212 8.23 24.29 -14.12
N TRP A 213 8.23 23.06 -14.67
CA TRP A 213 9.48 22.39 -15.04
C TRP A 213 10.20 23.18 -16.13
N ASN A 214 11.37 23.67 -15.81
CA ASN A 214 12.15 24.55 -16.71
C ASN A 214 13.61 24.11 -16.88
N SER A 215 13.96 22.90 -16.41
CA SER A 215 15.32 22.39 -16.58
C SER A 215 15.60 22.12 -18.06
N ASP A 216 16.68 22.68 -18.57
CA ASP A 216 17.24 22.38 -19.89
C ASP A 216 18.28 21.24 -19.86
N ARG A 217 18.63 20.76 -18.65
CA ARG A 217 19.68 19.77 -18.39
C ARG A 217 19.17 18.37 -18.11
N VAL A 218 17.95 18.27 -17.55
CA VAL A 218 17.33 17.02 -17.17
C VAL A 218 15.88 16.99 -17.69
N GLU A 219 15.51 15.90 -18.36
CA GLU A 219 14.16 15.68 -18.86
C GLU A 219 13.22 15.24 -17.73
N LEU A 220 11.95 15.66 -17.78
CA LEU A 220 10.87 15.14 -16.95
C LEU A 220 9.90 14.33 -17.82
N ALA A 221 9.76 13.04 -17.54
CA ALA A 221 8.76 12.20 -18.18
C ALA A 221 7.56 11.99 -17.24
N VAL A 222 6.35 12.18 -17.76
CA VAL A 222 5.10 12.06 -16.97
C VAL A 222 4.19 10.98 -17.55
N THR A 223 3.47 10.26 -16.68
CA THR A 223 2.48 9.26 -17.10
C THR A 223 1.13 9.93 -17.36
N ALA A 224 1.05 10.64 -18.47
CA ALA A 224 -0.16 11.28 -18.95
C ALA A 224 -0.20 11.16 -20.48
N GLU A 225 -1.41 11.21 -21.05
CA GLU A 225 -1.57 11.36 -22.48
C GLU A 225 -1.19 12.78 -22.90
N PRO A 226 -0.58 12.95 -24.09
CA PRO A 226 -0.38 14.27 -24.68
C PRO A 226 -1.72 15.00 -24.79
N GLY A 227 -1.72 16.28 -24.43
CA GLY A 227 -2.95 17.09 -24.44
C GLY A 227 -2.64 18.57 -24.48
N ASN A 228 -3.67 19.39 -24.59
CA ASN A 228 -3.54 20.85 -24.63
C ASN A 228 -3.35 21.43 -23.22
N TYR A 229 -2.18 21.18 -22.63
CA TYR A 229 -1.79 21.73 -21.33
C TYR A 229 -0.82 22.89 -21.54
N ALA A 230 -0.95 23.99 -20.78
CA ALA A 230 -0.07 25.14 -20.90
C ALA A 230 1.42 24.84 -20.72
N TRP A 231 1.74 23.73 -20.04
CA TRP A 231 3.10 23.25 -19.79
C TRP A 231 3.57 22.12 -20.76
N ALA A 232 2.67 21.66 -21.66
CA ALA A 232 2.98 20.54 -22.56
C ALA A 232 4.07 20.88 -23.60
N ASP A 233 4.21 22.16 -23.94
CA ASP A 233 5.19 22.64 -24.93
C ASP A 233 6.59 22.89 -24.32
N HIS A 234 6.78 22.62 -23.03
CA HIS A 234 8.12 22.71 -22.43
C HIS A 234 9.03 21.65 -23.04
N LYS A 235 10.18 22.08 -23.58
CA LYS A 235 11.07 21.26 -24.40
C LYS A 235 11.53 19.95 -23.77
N ASN A 236 11.61 19.90 -22.45
CA ASN A 236 12.15 18.78 -21.68
C ASN A 236 11.07 18.03 -20.89
N ILE A 237 9.79 18.16 -21.27
CA ILE A 237 8.70 17.32 -20.75
C ILE A 237 8.34 16.28 -21.81
N HIS A 238 8.26 15.02 -21.37
CA HIS A 238 7.91 13.87 -22.19
C HIS A 238 6.67 13.17 -21.67
N PHE A 239 5.75 12.81 -22.55
CA PHE A 239 4.56 12.04 -22.22
C PHE A 239 4.83 10.56 -22.46
N LEU A 240 4.63 9.74 -21.43
CA LEU A 240 4.75 8.28 -21.52
C LEU A 240 3.44 7.58 -21.87
N GLY A 241 2.32 8.30 -21.85
CA GLY A 241 0.98 7.75 -21.97
C GLY A 241 0.35 7.38 -20.62
N TRP A 242 -0.87 6.89 -20.68
CA TRP A 242 -1.59 6.37 -19.52
C TRP A 242 -1.55 4.84 -19.51
N PHE A 243 -1.45 4.24 -18.33
CA PHE A 243 -1.33 2.80 -18.17
C PHE A 243 -2.43 2.28 -17.22
N GLU A 244 -3.21 1.29 -17.68
CA GLU A 244 -4.29 0.69 -16.91
C GLU A 244 -3.80 -0.36 -15.90
N ASN A 245 -2.63 -0.95 -16.13
CA ASN A 245 -2.06 -1.96 -15.25
C ASN A 245 -0.59 -1.68 -14.91
N GLU A 246 -0.16 -2.23 -13.78
CA GLU A 246 1.17 -1.97 -13.25
C GLU A 246 2.30 -2.58 -14.08
N SER A 247 2.09 -3.72 -14.74
CA SER A 247 3.13 -4.32 -15.61
C SER A 247 3.41 -3.47 -16.83
N ALA A 248 2.38 -2.90 -17.46
CA ALA A 248 2.55 -1.97 -18.58
C ALA A 248 3.28 -0.69 -18.15
N LEU A 249 2.91 -0.13 -16.97
CA LEU A 249 3.59 1.02 -16.39
C LEU A 249 5.06 0.70 -16.10
N ALA A 250 5.33 -0.41 -15.42
CA ALA A 250 6.69 -0.82 -15.07
C ALA A 250 7.57 -1.05 -16.32
N TYR A 251 7.00 -1.67 -17.34
CA TYR A 251 7.69 -1.84 -18.63
C TYR A 251 8.01 -0.49 -19.28
N ALA A 252 7.06 0.43 -19.32
CA ALA A 252 7.25 1.77 -19.88
C ALA A 252 8.34 2.56 -19.13
N LEU A 253 8.34 2.50 -17.79
CA LEU A 253 9.36 3.12 -16.95
C LEU A 253 10.75 2.52 -17.21
N ARG A 254 10.84 1.19 -17.29
CA ARG A 254 12.10 0.49 -17.62
C ARG A 254 12.63 0.89 -18.98
N LYS A 255 11.76 0.97 -19.99
CA LYS A 255 12.09 1.41 -21.35
C LYS A 255 12.47 2.89 -21.42
N SER A 256 11.82 3.74 -20.62
CA SER A 256 12.15 5.15 -20.50
C SER A 256 13.57 5.34 -19.97
N GLY A 257 14.01 4.50 -19.04
CA GLY A 257 15.31 4.65 -18.35
C GLY A 257 15.35 5.83 -17.39
N GLY A 258 16.54 6.23 -16.97
CA GLY A 258 16.71 7.30 -15.98
C GLY A 258 16.15 6.92 -14.61
N PHE A 259 15.56 7.87 -13.89
CA PHE A 259 15.18 7.73 -12.48
C PHE A 259 13.68 7.81 -12.27
N GLY A 260 13.15 7.08 -11.30
CA GLY A 260 11.79 7.27 -10.80
C GLY A 260 11.74 8.41 -9.79
N LEU A 261 10.92 9.43 -10.02
CA LEU A 261 10.79 10.58 -9.13
C LEU A 261 9.63 10.42 -8.17
N LEU A 262 9.92 10.35 -6.87
CA LEU A 262 8.94 10.39 -5.80
C LEU A 262 8.98 11.77 -5.12
N TRP A 263 8.09 12.66 -5.53
CA TRP A 263 8.09 14.07 -5.12
C TRP A 263 6.69 14.64 -4.91
N HIS A 264 6.61 15.68 -4.08
CA HIS A 264 5.40 16.45 -3.86
C HIS A 264 5.72 17.89 -3.44
N ASP A 265 4.86 18.86 -3.82
CA ASP A 265 5.00 20.28 -3.48
C ASP A 265 4.07 20.73 -2.35
N ASP A 266 2.94 20.01 -2.13
CA ASP A 266 1.98 20.36 -1.09
C ASP A 266 2.56 20.02 0.29
N PRO A 267 2.64 20.99 1.23
CA PRO A 267 3.21 20.78 2.56
C PRO A 267 2.55 19.62 3.34
N VAL A 268 1.25 19.41 3.18
CA VAL A 268 0.52 18.31 3.84
C VAL A 268 1.04 16.97 3.36
N TRP A 269 1.20 16.84 2.04
CA TRP A 269 1.74 15.61 1.45
C TRP A 269 3.22 15.39 1.76
N ILE A 270 4.03 16.46 1.82
CA ILE A 270 5.43 16.37 2.25
C ILE A 270 5.50 15.81 3.68
N GLU A 271 4.68 16.35 4.61
CA GLU A 271 4.62 15.85 5.99
C GLU A 271 4.08 14.41 6.07
N TYR A 272 3.11 14.06 5.24
CA TYR A 272 2.57 12.71 5.19
C TYR A 272 3.60 11.69 4.67
N MET A 273 4.34 12.05 3.62
CA MET A 273 5.38 11.19 3.02
C MET A 273 6.53 10.87 3.99
N LYS A 274 6.79 11.69 5.00
CA LYS A 274 7.75 11.37 6.07
C LYS A 274 7.35 10.13 6.88
N ARG A 275 6.07 9.75 6.85
CA ARG A 275 5.46 8.69 7.67
C ARG A 275 4.86 7.56 6.87
N ASN A 276 4.46 7.82 5.63
CA ASN A 276 3.78 6.86 4.78
C ASN A 276 4.76 5.93 4.03
N ALA A 277 4.27 4.78 3.59
CA ALA A 277 4.91 3.93 2.59
C ALA A 277 4.23 4.19 1.22
N CYS A 278 4.96 4.76 0.27
CA CYS A 278 4.39 5.11 -1.02
C CYS A 278 4.48 3.94 -2.01
N CYS A 279 3.35 3.53 -2.61
CA CYS A 279 3.30 2.45 -3.61
C CYS A 279 4.21 2.72 -4.82
N LYS A 280 4.32 3.98 -5.27
CA LYS A 280 5.17 4.34 -6.42
C LYS A 280 6.63 3.96 -6.22
N LEU A 281 7.13 3.99 -4.98
CA LEU A 281 8.49 3.55 -4.68
C LEU A 281 8.69 2.08 -5.09
N GLY A 282 7.75 1.21 -4.71
CA GLY A 282 7.73 -0.19 -5.13
C GLY A 282 7.68 -0.35 -6.65
N THR A 283 6.80 0.40 -7.32
CA THR A 283 6.65 0.36 -8.79
C THR A 283 7.95 0.74 -9.51
N TYR A 284 8.64 1.81 -9.08
CA TYR A 284 9.92 2.21 -9.68
C TYR A 284 11.01 1.15 -9.48
N LEU A 285 11.15 0.65 -8.25
CA LEU A 285 12.14 -0.37 -7.95
C LEU A 285 11.83 -1.70 -8.66
N ALA A 286 10.56 -2.09 -8.77
CA ALA A 286 10.13 -3.25 -9.56
C ALA A 286 10.44 -3.09 -11.07
N SER A 287 10.38 -1.85 -11.58
CA SER A 287 10.76 -1.52 -12.96
C SER A 287 12.28 -1.61 -13.18
N GLY A 288 13.07 -1.71 -12.11
CA GLY A 288 14.53 -1.74 -12.17
C GLY A 288 15.19 -0.37 -12.36
N ILE A 289 14.46 0.74 -12.21
CA ILE A 289 15.04 2.08 -12.32
C ILE A 289 15.37 2.66 -10.94
N PRO A 290 16.55 3.28 -10.77
CA PRO A 290 16.89 4.00 -9.55
C PRO A 290 15.88 5.12 -9.24
N VAL A 291 15.74 5.45 -7.97
CA VAL A 291 14.75 6.44 -7.53
C VAL A 291 15.38 7.75 -7.06
N ILE A 292 14.63 8.83 -7.18
CA ILE A 292 14.94 10.11 -6.55
C ILE A 292 13.82 10.39 -5.57
N VAL A 293 14.18 10.58 -4.30
CA VAL A 293 13.23 10.78 -3.21
C VAL A 293 13.62 11.98 -2.36
N HIS A 294 12.66 12.58 -1.65
CA HIS A 294 12.98 13.56 -0.64
C HIS A 294 13.71 12.89 0.55
N SER A 295 14.77 13.51 1.07
CA SER A 295 15.63 12.96 2.13
C SER A 295 14.89 12.63 3.43
N SER A 296 13.73 13.22 3.64
CA SER A 296 12.91 13.05 4.85
C SER A 296 11.90 11.90 4.79
N ILE A 297 11.75 11.19 3.66
CA ILE A 297 10.82 10.04 3.63
C ILE A 297 11.30 8.90 4.52
N ALA A 298 10.37 8.08 5.00
CA ALA A 298 10.66 7.02 5.97
C ALA A 298 11.76 6.04 5.53
N GLU A 299 11.88 5.76 4.22
CA GLU A 299 12.84 4.80 3.66
C GLU A 299 14.08 5.43 3.01
N ALA A 300 14.32 6.74 3.20
CA ALA A 300 15.46 7.44 2.60
C ALA A 300 16.81 6.79 2.94
N ASP A 301 16.98 6.33 4.18
CA ASP A 301 18.21 5.64 4.60
C ASP A 301 18.38 4.28 3.91
N THR A 302 17.29 3.56 3.67
CA THR A 302 17.33 2.30 2.91
C THR A 302 17.74 2.57 1.46
N ILE A 303 17.20 3.63 0.84
CA ILE A 303 17.58 4.04 -0.52
C ILE A 303 19.07 4.34 -0.61
N ARG A 304 19.63 5.14 0.30
CA ARG A 304 21.06 5.47 0.32
C ARG A 304 21.92 4.24 0.58
N ARG A 305 21.66 3.52 1.66
CA ARG A 305 22.47 2.39 2.13
C ARG A 305 22.52 1.22 1.15
N LYS A 306 21.45 1.04 0.38
CA LYS A 306 21.32 -0.03 -0.61
C LYS A 306 21.64 0.43 -2.03
N ASN A 307 22.07 1.67 -2.21
CA ASN A 307 22.38 2.29 -3.50
C ASN A 307 21.21 2.18 -4.50
N LEU A 308 19.96 2.41 -4.02
CA LEU A 308 18.76 2.28 -4.83
C LEU A 308 18.38 3.58 -5.54
N GLY A 309 19.09 4.67 -5.26
CA GLY A 309 18.79 5.98 -5.82
C GLY A 309 19.39 7.12 -5.00
N LEU A 310 18.82 8.30 -5.22
CA LEU A 310 19.23 9.54 -4.61
C LEU A 310 18.18 9.99 -3.58
N ALA A 311 18.65 10.46 -2.42
CA ALA A 311 17.80 11.09 -1.43
C ALA A 311 18.29 12.53 -1.21
N VAL A 312 17.49 13.48 -1.67
CA VAL A 312 17.83 14.90 -1.84
C VAL A 312 16.86 15.79 -1.06
N ASP A 313 17.27 17.03 -0.79
CA ASP A 313 16.46 18.01 -0.06
C ASP A 313 15.67 18.95 -0.99
N SER A 314 16.05 19.00 -2.28
CA SER A 314 15.35 19.82 -3.28
C SER A 314 15.40 19.22 -4.69
N LEU A 315 14.50 19.69 -5.57
CA LEU A 315 14.52 19.31 -7.00
C LEU A 315 15.77 19.88 -7.71
N ASP A 316 16.25 21.04 -7.32
CA ASP A 316 17.49 21.61 -7.88
C ASP A 316 18.69 20.73 -7.56
N GLU A 317 18.75 20.23 -6.34
CA GLU A 317 19.77 19.25 -5.95
C GLU A 317 19.65 17.97 -6.78
N ALA A 318 18.42 17.46 -6.96
CA ALA A 318 18.16 16.29 -7.80
C ALA A 318 18.64 16.51 -9.24
N VAL A 319 18.30 17.65 -9.85
CA VAL A 319 18.74 18.03 -11.20
C VAL A 319 20.27 18.07 -11.29
N ASN A 320 20.93 18.71 -10.33
CA ASN A 320 22.39 18.80 -10.31
C ASN A 320 23.06 17.43 -10.18
N GLN A 321 22.55 16.55 -9.30
CA GLN A 321 23.10 15.21 -9.12
C GLN A 321 22.89 14.34 -10.36
N VAL A 322 21.72 14.41 -11.02
CA VAL A 322 21.44 13.67 -12.26
C VAL A 322 22.28 14.18 -13.41
N GLU A 323 22.50 15.50 -13.51
CA GLU A 323 23.36 16.10 -14.54
C GLU A 323 24.80 15.61 -14.44
N GLN A 324 25.35 15.54 -13.22
CA GLN A 324 26.71 15.12 -12.94
C GLN A 324 26.91 13.61 -12.93
N MET A 325 25.82 12.83 -12.93
CA MET A 325 25.86 11.37 -12.91
C MET A 325 26.56 10.83 -14.16
N THR A 326 27.47 9.90 -13.94
CA THR A 326 28.09 9.14 -15.04
C THR A 326 27.28 7.88 -15.34
N GLU A 327 27.43 7.36 -16.58
CA GLU A 327 26.78 6.12 -16.97
C GLU A 327 27.20 4.94 -16.08
N ASP A 328 28.47 4.86 -15.71
CA ASP A 328 28.99 3.81 -14.81
C ASP A 328 28.38 3.87 -13.41
N GLN A 329 28.18 5.08 -12.86
CA GLN A 329 27.51 5.26 -11.57
C GLN A 329 26.05 4.81 -11.65
N TYR A 330 25.34 5.24 -12.70
CA TYR A 330 23.97 4.83 -12.93
C TYR A 330 23.83 3.30 -13.09
N ASN A 331 24.70 2.69 -13.89
CA ASN A 331 24.64 1.25 -14.18
C ASN A 331 24.85 0.42 -12.91
N ARG A 332 25.78 0.81 -12.03
CA ARG A 332 25.95 0.17 -10.72
C ARG A 332 24.69 0.29 -9.87
N MET A 333 24.10 1.49 -9.80
CA MET A 333 22.88 1.73 -9.06
C MET A 333 21.71 0.91 -9.63
N ALA A 334 21.57 0.85 -10.95
CA ALA A 334 20.52 0.06 -11.63
C ALA A 334 20.67 -1.45 -11.38
N GLN A 335 21.90 -1.98 -11.26
CA GLN A 335 22.16 -3.37 -10.87
C GLN A 335 21.72 -3.66 -9.43
N ASP A 336 22.02 -2.75 -8.49
CA ASP A 336 21.57 -2.87 -7.10
C ASP A 336 20.04 -2.79 -7.01
N VAL A 337 19.41 -1.90 -7.78
CA VAL A 337 17.96 -1.78 -7.89
C VAL A 337 17.34 -3.05 -8.48
N ASP A 338 17.91 -3.62 -9.53
CA ASP A 338 17.34 -4.83 -10.15
C ASP A 338 17.39 -6.02 -9.19
N SER A 339 18.49 -6.16 -8.46
CA SER A 339 18.66 -7.17 -7.40
C SER A 339 17.66 -6.98 -6.26
N PHE A 340 17.51 -5.75 -5.76
CA PHE A 340 16.55 -5.42 -4.70
C PHE A 340 15.10 -5.53 -5.20
N GLY A 341 14.83 -5.05 -6.41
CA GLY A 341 13.53 -5.08 -7.07
C GLY A 341 12.96 -6.48 -7.23
N ASN A 342 13.83 -7.50 -7.27
CA ASN A 342 13.38 -8.88 -7.27
C ASN A 342 12.57 -9.26 -6.02
N LEU A 343 12.94 -8.73 -4.84
CA LEU A 343 12.14 -8.92 -3.62
C LEU A 343 10.74 -8.32 -3.78
N ILE A 344 10.67 -7.11 -4.38
CA ILE A 344 9.42 -6.37 -4.59
C ILE A 344 8.53 -7.08 -5.62
N ARG A 345 9.11 -7.54 -6.73
CA ARG A 345 8.38 -8.28 -7.77
C ARG A 345 7.82 -9.62 -7.27
N GLN A 346 8.50 -10.25 -6.34
CA GLN A 346 8.08 -11.55 -5.79
C GLN A 346 7.17 -11.44 -4.56
N GLY A 347 6.78 -10.23 -4.13
CA GLY A 347 5.87 -10.02 -3.01
C GLY A 347 6.47 -10.33 -1.64
N PHE A 348 7.81 -10.24 -1.47
CA PHE A 348 8.45 -10.63 -0.22
C PHE A 348 8.11 -9.71 0.95
N PHE A 349 7.83 -8.43 0.69
CA PHE A 349 7.45 -7.51 1.76
C PHE A 349 6.09 -7.88 2.36
N ALA A 350 5.07 -8.14 1.54
CA ALA A 350 3.77 -8.59 2.02
C ALA A 350 3.86 -9.99 2.66
N LYS A 351 4.60 -10.94 2.07
CA LYS A 351 4.79 -12.28 2.63
C LYS A 351 5.41 -12.20 4.03
N LYS A 352 6.52 -11.46 4.18
CA LYS A 352 7.16 -11.26 5.46
C LYS A 352 6.22 -10.57 6.46
N LEU A 353 5.56 -9.51 6.03
CA LEU A 353 4.65 -8.72 6.84
C LEU A 353 3.51 -9.56 7.43
N LEU A 354 2.82 -10.34 6.57
CA LEU A 354 1.72 -11.20 6.97
C LEU A 354 2.19 -12.34 7.89
N THR A 355 3.36 -12.92 7.61
CA THR A 355 3.98 -13.93 8.49
C THR A 355 4.31 -13.34 9.85
N ASP A 356 5.01 -12.21 9.91
CA ASP A 356 5.39 -11.55 11.17
C ASP A 356 4.15 -11.19 12.00
N ALA A 357 3.10 -10.68 11.35
CA ALA A 357 1.88 -10.25 12.04
C ALA A 357 1.16 -11.43 12.70
N VAL A 358 0.95 -12.53 11.97
CA VAL A 358 0.30 -13.71 12.54
C VAL A 358 1.19 -14.39 13.59
N PHE A 359 2.50 -14.49 13.32
CA PHE A 359 3.45 -15.06 14.26
C PHE A 359 3.49 -14.28 15.59
N GLN A 360 3.67 -12.94 15.52
CA GLN A 360 3.71 -12.09 16.70
C GLN A 360 2.37 -12.09 17.48
N LEU A 361 1.26 -12.25 16.76
CA LEU A 361 -0.07 -12.32 17.39
C LEU A 361 -0.27 -13.59 18.22
N LEU A 362 0.23 -14.72 17.72
CA LEU A 362 -0.02 -16.04 18.30
C LEU A 362 1.09 -16.53 19.23
N TYR A 363 2.33 -16.13 18.98
CA TYR A 363 3.49 -16.66 19.71
C TYR A 363 3.96 -15.72 20.84
N ASP A 364 3.97 -14.38 20.59
CA ASP A 364 4.37 -13.37 21.57
C ASP A 364 3.16 -12.83 22.39
#